data_8bae1871dc2710192d74ba5d04c18b26
#
_entry.id   8bae1871dc2710192d74ba5d04c18b26
#
_cell.length_a   1.000
_cell.length_b   1.000
_cell.length_c   1.000
_cell.angle_alpha   90.00
_cell.angle_beta   90.00
_cell.angle_gamma   90.00
#
_symmetry.space_group_name_H-M   'P 1'
#
loop_
_entity.id
_entity.type
_entity.pdbx_description
1 polymer ?
#
loop_
_entity_poly.entity_id
_entity_poly.type
_entity_poly.pdbx_seq_one_letter_code
_entity_poly.pdbx_strand_id
1 'polypeptide(L)'
;GLENRLDIATVTSSARMAMLQLVPNGSPLEFDKRSSRYGVRTHPILGKRQHHNGIDLTAPRGTPIYAPADGVVELVRKSNSGYGNLLKIRHAFGFSTLYAHLQDFKVTGGTFVHKGQLIATSGNTGSSTAPHLHYEIHFLDRSLNPQHFVDWDSGNFDLIFEKERNVRWDSLVSMLQTKASTQLQLATFKEQPVTQVAE
;
A
#
# COMPACT_ATOMS: atom_id res chain seq x y z
N GLY A 1 -0.96 5.82 29.53
CA GLY A 1 0.08 6.33 28.65
C GLY A 1 -0.47 7.47 27.83
N LEU A 2 0.22 8.59 27.84
CA LEU A 2 -0.07 9.69 26.92
C LEU A 2 0.08 9.14 25.51
N GLU A 3 -1.02 9.03 24.84
CA GLU A 3 -1.07 8.56 23.47
C GLU A 3 -0.30 9.55 22.60
N ASN A 4 0.70 9.06 21.88
CA ASN A 4 1.37 9.80 20.81
C ASN A 4 0.37 10.01 19.67
N ARG A 5 -0.58 10.93 19.89
CA ARG A 5 -1.49 11.35 18.83
C ARG A 5 -0.72 12.25 17.87
N LEU A 6 -0.68 11.85 16.62
CA LEU A 6 -0.22 12.71 15.56
C LEU A 6 -1.05 13.99 15.57
N ASP A 7 -0.40 15.14 15.73
CA ASP A 7 -1.05 16.42 15.48
C ASP A 7 -1.08 16.65 13.96
N ILE A 8 -2.23 16.33 13.37
CA ILE A 8 -2.45 16.39 11.92
C ILE A 8 -2.19 17.81 11.37
N ALA A 9 -2.46 18.84 12.20
CA ALA A 9 -2.22 20.23 11.80
C ALA A 9 -0.74 20.53 11.54
N THR A 10 0.19 19.75 12.13
CA THR A 10 1.64 19.93 11.95
C THR A 10 2.21 19.19 10.74
N VAL A 11 1.42 18.36 10.05
CA VAL A 11 1.87 17.62 8.88
C VAL A 11 1.99 18.56 7.67
N THR A 12 3.21 18.74 7.20
CA THR A 12 3.48 19.62 6.05
C THR A 12 2.88 19.10 4.75
N SER A 13 2.64 19.99 3.78
CA SER A 13 2.16 19.60 2.44
C SER A 13 3.11 18.62 1.75
N SER A 14 4.42 18.80 1.90
CA SER A 14 5.43 17.89 1.35
C SER A 14 5.34 16.50 1.97
N ALA A 15 5.13 16.40 3.28
CA ALA A 15 4.95 15.12 3.96
C ALA A 15 3.66 14.42 3.52
N ARG A 16 2.56 15.16 3.36
CA ARG A 16 1.27 14.61 2.84
C ARG A 16 1.45 14.03 1.45
N MET A 17 2.09 14.75 0.54
CA MET A 17 2.37 14.26 -0.81
C MET A 17 3.26 13.02 -0.81
N ALA A 18 4.33 13.02 0.01
CA ALA A 18 5.23 11.87 0.13
C ALA A 18 4.49 10.64 0.71
N MET A 19 3.63 10.80 1.69
CA MET A 19 2.83 9.71 2.24
C MET A 19 1.93 9.08 1.17
N LEU A 20 1.24 9.88 0.37
CA LEU A 20 0.36 9.39 -0.69
C LEU A 20 1.13 8.75 -1.87
N GLN A 21 2.41 9.05 -2.02
CA GLN A 21 3.29 8.39 -3.00
C GLN A 21 3.84 7.05 -2.47
N LEU A 22 4.14 6.95 -1.19
CA LEU A 22 4.91 5.87 -0.58
C LEU A 22 4.07 4.87 0.21
N VAL A 23 2.94 5.28 0.76
CA VAL A 23 2.02 4.44 1.53
C VAL A 23 0.85 4.03 0.65
N PRO A 24 0.46 2.73 0.62
CA PRO A 24 -0.66 2.28 -0.20
C PRO A 24 -1.91 3.13 0.03
N ASN A 25 -2.51 3.61 -1.06
CA ASN A 25 -3.75 4.40 -1.02
C ASN A 25 -4.49 4.31 -2.36
N GLY A 26 -5.79 4.52 -2.32
CA GLY A 26 -6.64 4.34 -3.47
C GLY A 26 -6.88 2.86 -3.83
N SER A 27 -7.74 2.63 -4.82
CA SER A 27 -8.00 1.29 -5.34
C SER A 27 -6.90 0.85 -6.31
N PRO A 28 -6.47 -0.42 -6.26
CA PRO A 28 -5.57 -0.98 -7.27
C PRO A 28 -6.26 -1.21 -8.62
N LEU A 29 -7.59 -1.14 -8.68
CA LEU A 29 -8.42 -1.23 -9.88
C LEU A 29 -9.00 0.13 -10.24
N GLU A 30 -9.22 0.36 -11.53
CA GLU A 30 -9.89 1.58 -12.00
C GLU A 30 -11.32 1.68 -11.52
N PHE A 31 -12.04 0.54 -11.48
CA PHE A 31 -13.40 0.43 -10.94
C PHE A 31 -13.42 -0.49 -9.74
N ASP A 32 -13.94 -0.02 -8.62
CA ASP A 32 -13.96 -0.72 -7.35
C ASP A 32 -15.38 -1.20 -7.02
N LYS A 33 -15.58 -2.52 -7.14
CA LYS A 33 -16.79 -3.19 -6.66
C LYS A 33 -16.39 -4.28 -5.67
N ARG A 34 -16.63 -4.04 -4.41
CA ARG A 34 -16.28 -4.97 -3.33
C ARG A 34 -17.31 -6.08 -3.20
N SER A 35 -16.84 -7.32 -3.23
CA SER A 35 -17.66 -8.51 -3.07
C SER A 35 -17.47 -9.19 -1.72
N SER A 36 -16.35 -8.95 -1.03
CA SER A 36 -16.08 -9.52 0.28
C SER A 36 -15.22 -8.58 1.13
N ARG A 37 -15.53 -8.50 2.42
CA ARG A 37 -14.91 -7.59 3.38
C ARG A 37 -13.79 -8.26 4.16
N TYR A 38 -12.89 -7.43 4.70
CA TYR A 38 -11.87 -7.82 5.66
C TYR A 38 -12.49 -8.22 7.02
N GLY A 39 -11.83 -9.14 7.71
CA GLY A 39 -12.08 -9.46 9.09
C GLY A 39 -12.80 -10.78 9.30
N VAL A 40 -13.30 -10.98 10.52
CA VAL A 40 -13.94 -12.23 10.92
C VAL A 40 -15.31 -12.36 10.28
N ARG A 41 -15.54 -13.49 9.61
CA ARG A 41 -16.84 -13.87 9.05
C ARG A 41 -17.17 -15.32 9.41
N THR A 42 -18.45 -15.61 9.47
CA THR A 42 -18.92 -16.98 9.64
C THR A 42 -19.10 -17.61 8.27
N HIS A 43 -18.46 -18.76 8.04
CA HIS A 43 -18.64 -19.50 6.79
C HIS A 43 -20.10 -19.95 6.65
N PRO A 44 -20.80 -19.61 5.56
CA PRO A 44 -22.25 -19.81 5.45
C PRO A 44 -22.66 -21.29 5.50
N ILE A 45 -21.79 -22.20 5.08
CA ILE A 45 -22.08 -23.65 5.06
C ILE A 45 -21.53 -24.36 6.30
N LEU A 46 -20.29 -24.02 6.72
CA LEU A 46 -19.58 -24.73 7.78
C LEU A 46 -19.82 -24.15 9.17
N GLY A 47 -20.45 -22.99 9.29
CA GLY A 47 -20.68 -22.29 10.56
C GLY A 47 -19.40 -21.88 11.30
N LYS A 48 -18.21 -22.09 10.72
CA LYS A 48 -16.94 -21.76 11.35
C LYS A 48 -16.60 -20.29 11.14
N ARG A 49 -16.10 -19.68 12.21
CA ARG A 49 -15.53 -18.32 12.13
C ARG A 49 -14.19 -18.39 11.40
N GLN A 50 -14.05 -17.59 10.35
CA GLN A 50 -12.83 -17.49 9.54
C GLN A 50 -12.45 -16.04 9.39
N HIS A 51 -11.15 -15.75 9.53
CA HIS A 51 -10.61 -14.42 9.29
C HIS A 51 -10.25 -14.24 7.81
N HIS A 52 -10.79 -13.20 7.17
CA HIS A 52 -10.44 -12.80 5.82
C HIS A 52 -9.36 -11.72 5.88
N ASN A 53 -8.15 -12.03 5.42
CA ASN A 53 -6.97 -11.16 5.56
C ASN A 53 -6.92 -10.00 4.57
N GLY A 54 -7.90 -9.88 3.70
CA GLY A 54 -7.97 -8.86 2.68
C GLY A 54 -9.40 -8.51 2.31
N ILE A 55 -9.54 -7.85 1.18
CA ILE A 55 -10.83 -7.60 0.52
C ILE A 55 -10.84 -8.25 -0.84
N ASP A 56 -12.02 -8.62 -1.31
CA ASP A 56 -12.24 -9.10 -2.66
C ASP A 56 -12.91 -8.03 -3.50
N LEU A 57 -12.32 -7.75 -4.65
CA LEU A 57 -12.80 -6.78 -5.62
C LEU A 57 -13.26 -7.52 -6.88
N THR A 58 -14.54 -7.44 -7.19
CA THR A 58 -15.09 -8.07 -8.40
C THR A 58 -14.47 -7.44 -9.63
N ALA A 59 -13.89 -8.27 -10.48
CA ALA A 59 -13.25 -7.81 -11.71
C ALA A 59 -13.30 -8.91 -12.77
N PRO A 60 -13.68 -8.62 -14.02
CA PRO A 60 -13.53 -9.56 -15.13
C PRO A 60 -12.07 -9.97 -15.28
N ARG A 61 -11.84 -11.19 -15.78
CA ARG A 61 -10.48 -11.66 -16.10
C ARG A 61 -9.79 -10.69 -17.04
N GLY A 62 -8.52 -10.39 -16.77
CA GLY A 62 -7.72 -9.47 -17.56
C GLY A 62 -7.89 -8.00 -17.19
N THR A 63 -8.59 -7.68 -16.11
CA THR A 63 -8.69 -6.30 -15.62
C THR A 63 -7.32 -5.80 -15.15
N PRO A 64 -6.86 -4.64 -15.63
CA PRO A 64 -5.57 -4.08 -15.22
C PRO A 64 -5.52 -3.76 -13.72
N ILE A 65 -4.39 -4.08 -13.10
CA ILE A 65 -4.09 -3.80 -11.69
C ILE A 65 -2.91 -2.85 -11.64
N TYR A 66 -3.04 -1.77 -10.87
CA TYR A 66 -2.04 -0.72 -10.74
C TYR A 66 -1.46 -0.66 -9.35
N ALA A 67 -0.17 -0.32 -9.25
CA ALA A 67 0.51 -0.17 -7.96
C ALA A 67 -0.11 0.98 -7.15
N PRO A 68 -0.52 0.74 -5.89
CA PRO A 68 -1.15 1.75 -5.04
C PRO A 68 -0.14 2.72 -4.40
N ALA A 69 1.14 2.44 -4.53
CA ALA A 69 2.26 3.24 -4.02
C ALA A 69 3.57 2.77 -4.68
N ASP A 70 4.61 3.58 -4.57
CA ASP A 70 5.97 3.17 -4.94
C ASP A 70 6.41 1.95 -4.13
N GLY A 71 7.19 1.07 -4.74
CA GLY A 71 7.70 -0.11 -4.06
C GLY A 71 8.63 -0.96 -4.90
N VAL A 72 9.00 -2.09 -4.35
CA VAL A 72 9.85 -3.12 -5.00
C VAL A 72 9.08 -4.43 -5.03
N VAL A 73 9.06 -5.07 -6.17
CA VAL A 73 8.43 -6.39 -6.34
C VAL A 73 9.21 -7.42 -5.52
N GLU A 74 8.57 -7.93 -4.47
CA GLU A 74 9.20 -8.89 -3.55
C GLU A 74 8.99 -10.33 -3.97
N LEU A 75 7.80 -10.65 -4.50
CA LEU A 75 7.41 -12.01 -4.88
C LEU A 75 6.54 -12.01 -6.12
N VAL A 76 6.88 -12.90 -7.05
CA VAL A 76 6.06 -13.30 -8.20
C VAL A 76 5.99 -14.82 -8.20
N ARG A 77 4.82 -15.40 -8.00
CA ARG A 77 4.66 -16.85 -7.90
C ARG A 77 3.44 -17.35 -8.64
N LYS A 78 3.62 -18.29 -9.55
CA LYS A 78 2.53 -19.04 -10.20
C LYS A 78 2.11 -20.22 -9.35
N SER A 79 0.81 -20.42 -9.20
CA SER A 79 0.24 -21.57 -8.50
C SER A 79 -1.19 -21.83 -8.99
N ASN A 80 -1.60 -23.09 -8.89
CA ASN A 80 -2.98 -23.54 -9.20
C ASN A 80 -3.81 -23.78 -7.91
N SER A 81 -3.28 -23.46 -6.74
CA SER A 81 -3.92 -23.67 -5.45
C SER A 81 -3.82 -22.44 -4.56
N GLY A 82 -4.66 -22.36 -3.52
CA GLY A 82 -4.65 -21.28 -2.55
C GLY A 82 -4.80 -19.91 -3.21
N TYR A 83 -3.85 -19.01 -3.03
CA TYR A 83 -3.82 -17.68 -3.63
C TYR A 83 -3.70 -17.67 -5.16
N GLY A 84 -3.43 -18.83 -5.79
CA GLY A 84 -3.18 -18.88 -7.22
C GLY A 84 -1.93 -18.10 -7.62
N ASN A 85 -1.99 -17.40 -8.75
CA ASN A 85 -0.91 -16.52 -9.17
C ASN A 85 -0.85 -15.30 -8.23
N LEU A 86 0.29 -15.14 -7.56
CA LEU A 86 0.48 -14.21 -6.45
C LEU A 86 1.59 -13.22 -6.75
N LEU A 87 1.30 -11.95 -6.50
CA LEU A 87 2.25 -10.84 -6.53
C LEU A 87 2.28 -10.18 -5.15
N LYS A 88 3.48 -9.90 -4.66
CA LYS A 88 3.69 -9.10 -3.45
C LYS A 88 4.65 -7.96 -3.74
N ILE A 89 4.27 -6.75 -3.32
CA ILE A 89 5.08 -5.54 -3.43
C ILE A 89 5.41 -5.04 -2.03
N ARG A 90 6.69 -4.76 -1.79
CA ARG A 90 7.16 -4.11 -0.57
C ARG A 90 7.22 -2.61 -0.80
N HIS A 91 6.51 -1.87 0.04
CA HIS A 91 6.50 -0.41 0.07
C HIS A 91 7.39 0.14 1.18
N ALA A 92 7.37 1.45 1.37
CA ALA A 92 8.09 2.12 2.44
C ALA A 92 7.44 1.85 3.82
N PHE A 93 8.19 2.14 4.89
CA PHE A 93 7.75 2.16 6.29
C PHE A 93 7.21 0.84 6.84
N GLY A 94 7.54 -0.29 6.23
CA GLY A 94 7.05 -1.61 6.64
C GLY A 94 5.72 -2.02 6.03
N PHE A 95 5.17 -1.25 5.08
CA PHE A 95 3.99 -1.64 4.32
C PHE A 95 4.33 -2.62 3.19
N SER A 96 3.41 -3.51 2.92
CA SER A 96 3.42 -4.35 1.73
C SER A 96 1.99 -4.58 1.23
N THR A 97 1.85 -4.89 -0.06
CA THR A 97 0.57 -5.23 -0.69
C THR A 97 0.66 -6.57 -1.39
N LEU A 98 -0.43 -7.30 -1.38
CA LEU A 98 -0.52 -8.64 -1.93
C LEU A 98 -1.72 -8.72 -2.86
N TYR A 99 -1.50 -9.33 -4.02
CA TYR A 99 -2.47 -9.47 -5.12
C TYR A 99 -2.57 -10.94 -5.48
N ALA A 100 -3.75 -11.51 -5.34
CA ALA A 100 -3.97 -12.94 -5.56
C ALA A 100 -4.98 -13.23 -6.68
N HIS A 101 -5.01 -14.50 -7.08
CA HIS A 101 -5.86 -15.03 -8.15
C HIS A 101 -5.62 -14.38 -9.50
N LEU A 102 -4.38 -13.92 -9.73
CA LEU A 102 -3.99 -13.16 -10.93
C LEU A 102 -4.00 -14.03 -12.18
N GLN A 103 -4.20 -13.38 -13.33
CA GLN A 103 -4.05 -14.00 -14.63
C GLN A 103 -2.61 -13.86 -15.15
N ASP A 104 -2.11 -12.64 -15.28
CA ASP A 104 -0.78 -12.33 -15.78
C ASP A 104 -0.04 -11.38 -14.88
N PHE A 105 1.28 -11.51 -14.86
CA PHE A 105 2.20 -10.56 -14.25
C PHE A 105 2.74 -9.60 -15.32
N LYS A 106 2.83 -8.32 -14.98
CA LYS A 106 3.41 -7.27 -15.85
C LYS A 106 4.73 -6.73 -15.32
N VAL A 107 5.22 -7.31 -14.24
CA VAL A 107 6.49 -6.95 -13.57
C VAL A 107 7.23 -8.20 -13.18
N THR A 108 8.52 -8.07 -12.89
CA THR A 108 9.40 -9.16 -12.44
C THR A 108 9.91 -8.90 -11.04
N GLY A 109 10.28 -9.98 -10.33
CA GLY A 109 10.81 -9.90 -8.97
C GLY A 109 12.07 -9.03 -8.90
N GLY A 110 12.19 -8.24 -7.83
CA GLY A 110 13.32 -7.36 -7.58
C GLY A 110 13.27 -6.01 -8.30
N THR A 111 12.28 -5.76 -9.15
CA THR A 111 12.16 -4.49 -9.88
C THR A 111 11.39 -3.45 -9.08
N PHE A 112 11.77 -2.17 -9.25
CA PHE A 112 11.06 -1.04 -8.69
C PHE A 112 9.79 -0.76 -9.50
N VAL A 113 8.71 -0.38 -8.81
CA VAL A 113 7.45 0.07 -9.41
C VAL A 113 7.06 1.43 -8.86
N HIS A 114 6.55 2.28 -9.74
CA HIS A 114 5.97 3.57 -9.36
C HIS A 114 4.48 3.42 -9.05
N LYS A 115 3.97 4.25 -8.16
CA LYS A 115 2.53 4.39 -7.96
C LYS A 115 1.82 4.64 -9.29
N GLY A 116 0.74 3.90 -9.54
CA GLY A 116 -0.03 3.98 -10.78
C GLY A 116 0.52 3.13 -11.94
N GLN A 117 1.65 2.47 -11.77
CA GLN A 117 2.21 1.57 -12.78
C GLN A 117 1.36 0.30 -12.89
N LEU A 118 1.15 -0.18 -14.13
CA LEU A 118 0.53 -1.48 -14.40
C LEU A 118 1.43 -2.60 -13.89
N ILE A 119 0.91 -3.45 -13.01
CA ILE A 119 1.69 -4.52 -12.35
C ILE A 119 1.20 -5.92 -12.67
N ALA A 120 -0.09 -6.09 -12.96
CA ALA A 120 -0.69 -7.39 -13.22
C ALA A 120 -2.06 -7.24 -13.88
N THR A 121 -2.68 -8.37 -14.19
CA THR A 121 -4.09 -8.45 -14.58
C THR A 121 -4.82 -9.42 -13.64
N SER A 122 -6.08 -9.10 -13.33
CA SER A 122 -6.93 -9.96 -12.51
C SER A 122 -7.31 -11.25 -13.21
N GLY A 123 -7.64 -12.28 -12.45
CA GLY A 123 -7.99 -13.58 -12.98
C GLY A 123 -8.94 -14.35 -12.08
N ASN A 124 -8.79 -15.67 -12.12
CA ASN A 124 -9.57 -16.61 -11.29
C ASN A 124 -8.73 -17.84 -10.96
N THR A 125 -7.42 -17.67 -10.80
CA THR A 125 -6.47 -18.75 -10.51
C THR A 125 -6.49 -19.14 -9.04
N GLY A 126 -6.08 -20.36 -8.72
CA GLY A 126 -6.06 -20.89 -7.37
C GLY A 126 -7.44 -21.23 -6.84
N SER A 127 -7.63 -21.10 -5.54
CA SER A 127 -8.89 -21.40 -4.84
C SER A 127 -9.88 -20.25 -4.98
N SER A 128 -10.43 -20.10 -6.18
CA SER A 128 -11.36 -19.02 -6.51
C SER A 128 -12.50 -19.57 -7.39
N THR A 129 -13.74 -19.20 -7.06
CA THR A 129 -14.95 -19.66 -7.74
C THR A 129 -15.50 -18.66 -8.77
N ALA A 130 -15.05 -17.42 -8.72
CA ALA A 130 -15.47 -16.36 -9.63
C ALA A 130 -14.34 -15.34 -9.85
N PRO A 131 -14.25 -14.73 -11.05
CA PRO A 131 -13.21 -13.72 -11.32
C PRO A 131 -13.25 -12.56 -10.35
N HIS A 132 -12.14 -12.30 -9.65
CA HIS A 132 -11.97 -11.22 -8.71
C HIS A 132 -10.49 -10.97 -8.42
N LEU A 133 -10.18 -9.81 -7.86
CA LEU A 133 -8.91 -9.55 -7.22
C LEU A 133 -9.06 -9.72 -5.71
N HIS A 134 -8.23 -10.59 -5.11
CA HIS A 134 -8.02 -10.60 -3.67
C HIS A 134 -6.84 -9.70 -3.34
N TYR A 135 -7.08 -8.68 -2.51
CA TYR A 135 -6.14 -7.60 -2.19
C TYR A 135 -5.91 -7.50 -0.70
N GLU A 136 -4.64 -7.58 -0.29
CA GLU A 136 -4.22 -7.42 1.10
C GLU A 136 -3.26 -6.25 1.27
N ILE A 137 -3.36 -5.60 2.41
CA ILE A 137 -2.36 -4.63 2.89
C ILE A 137 -1.82 -5.14 4.21
N HIS A 138 -0.49 -5.17 4.32
CA HIS A 138 0.23 -5.59 5.50
C HIS A 138 1.08 -4.43 6.03
N PHE A 139 1.18 -4.36 7.35
CA PHE A 139 2.11 -3.48 8.05
C PHE A 139 2.90 -4.31 9.05
N LEU A 140 4.23 -4.34 8.91
CA LEU A 140 5.12 -5.17 9.72
C LEU A 140 4.63 -6.63 9.79
N ASP A 141 4.31 -7.20 8.62
CA ASP A 141 3.82 -8.56 8.40
C ASP A 141 2.44 -8.89 9.02
N ARG A 142 1.70 -7.89 9.49
CA ARG A 142 0.33 -8.05 9.98
C ARG A 142 -0.66 -7.49 8.97
N SER A 143 -1.71 -8.25 8.68
CA SER A 143 -2.77 -7.76 7.80
C SER A 143 -3.55 -6.62 8.44
N LEU A 144 -3.81 -5.59 7.65
CA LEU A 144 -4.67 -4.46 7.99
C LEU A 144 -5.94 -4.51 7.13
N ASN A 145 -6.98 -3.79 7.51
CA ASN A 145 -8.17 -3.66 6.69
C ASN A 145 -7.87 -2.80 5.45
N PRO A 146 -7.81 -3.39 4.23
CA PRO A 146 -7.50 -2.64 3.02
C PRO A 146 -8.52 -1.56 2.69
N GLN A 147 -9.75 -1.71 3.16
CA GLN A 147 -10.83 -0.74 2.97
C GLN A 147 -10.44 0.68 3.39
N HIS A 148 -9.74 0.81 4.53
CA HIS A 148 -9.30 2.10 5.05
C HIS A 148 -8.36 2.82 4.08
N PHE A 149 -7.51 2.06 3.39
CA PHE A 149 -6.52 2.57 2.44
C PHE A 149 -7.10 2.80 1.05
N VAL A 150 -7.96 1.91 0.59
CA VAL A 150 -8.65 2.04 -0.71
C VAL A 150 -9.49 3.31 -0.77
N ASP A 151 -10.11 3.68 0.33
CA ASP A 151 -10.93 4.90 0.47
C ASP A 151 -10.11 6.16 0.77
N TRP A 152 -8.81 6.03 0.94
CA TRP A 152 -7.92 7.11 1.35
C TRP A 152 -7.28 7.79 0.13
N ASP A 153 -7.37 9.12 0.08
CA ASP A 153 -6.79 9.96 -0.96
C ASP A 153 -6.46 11.37 -0.43
N SER A 154 -6.08 12.28 -1.31
CA SER A 154 -5.78 13.66 -0.96
C SER A 154 -7.00 14.46 -0.45
N GLY A 155 -8.21 14.07 -0.85
CA GLY A 155 -9.45 14.76 -0.46
C GLY A 155 -9.92 14.43 0.97
N ASN A 156 -9.44 13.32 1.54
CA ASN A 156 -9.79 12.87 2.89
C ASN A 156 -8.56 12.42 3.69
N PHE A 157 -7.44 13.08 3.48
CA PHE A 157 -6.13 12.66 4.00
C PHE A 157 -6.13 12.33 5.50
N ASP A 158 -6.86 13.09 6.30
CA ASP A 158 -6.86 12.93 7.77
C ASP A 158 -7.61 11.68 8.24
N LEU A 159 -8.46 11.11 7.40
CA LEU A 159 -9.33 10.00 7.78
C LEU A 159 -8.56 8.73 8.17
N ILE A 160 -7.42 8.46 7.54
CA ILE A 160 -6.64 7.26 7.78
C ILE A 160 -6.14 7.17 9.23
N PHE A 161 -5.80 8.30 9.85
CA PHE A 161 -5.29 8.37 11.21
C PHE A 161 -6.34 7.96 12.26
N GLU A 162 -7.60 8.14 11.95
CA GLU A 162 -8.72 7.71 12.80
C GLU A 162 -9.11 6.26 12.54
N LYS A 163 -9.11 5.85 11.27
CA LYS A 163 -9.57 4.52 10.85
C LYS A 163 -8.55 3.43 11.13
N GLU A 164 -7.26 3.71 10.94
CA GLU A 164 -6.18 2.73 11.10
C GLU A 164 -5.23 3.14 12.22
N ARG A 165 -5.46 2.62 13.43
CA ARG A 165 -4.70 2.96 14.65
C ARG A 165 -3.53 2.03 14.93
N ASN A 166 -3.37 0.97 14.14
CA ASN A 166 -2.30 -0.01 14.33
C ASN A 166 -0.97 0.40 13.66
N VAL A 167 -0.94 1.58 13.05
CA VAL A 167 0.25 2.17 12.42
C VAL A 167 0.74 3.33 13.26
N ARG A 168 2.04 3.41 13.48
CA ARG A 168 2.72 4.53 14.17
C ARG A 168 2.88 5.71 13.21
N TRP A 169 1.77 6.39 12.93
CA TRP A 169 1.72 7.52 12.00
C TRP A 169 2.60 8.68 12.44
N ASP A 170 2.70 8.93 13.73
CA ASP A 170 3.58 9.93 14.33
C ASP A 170 5.05 9.70 13.97
N SER A 171 5.52 8.48 14.11
CA SER A 171 6.90 8.09 13.75
C SER A 171 7.16 8.18 12.25
N LEU A 172 6.20 7.76 11.43
CA LEU A 172 6.29 7.82 9.98
C LEU A 172 6.39 9.27 9.47
N VAL A 173 5.52 10.14 9.94
CA VAL A 173 5.52 11.57 9.59
C VAL A 173 6.81 12.23 10.08
N SER A 174 7.26 11.92 11.29
CA SER A 174 8.52 12.44 11.82
C SER A 174 9.71 12.06 10.95
N MET A 175 9.79 10.80 10.50
CA MET A 175 10.85 10.36 9.57
C MET A 175 10.84 11.11 8.25
N LEU A 176 9.66 11.31 7.65
CA LEU A 176 9.52 12.05 6.40
C LEU A 176 9.94 13.51 6.54
N GLN A 177 9.53 14.18 7.61
CA GLN A 177 9.84 15.59 7.85
C GLN A 177 11.31 15.81 8.18
N THR A 178 11.93 14.91 8.94
CA THR A 178 13.37 14.95 9.24
C THR A 178 14.21 14.77 7.98
N LYS A 179 13.86 13.80 7.14
CA LYS A 179 14.56 13.56 5.87
C LYS A 179 14.47 14.76 4.94
N ALA A 180 13.30 15.37 4.80
CA ALA A 180 13.11 16.58 3.99
C ALA A 180 13.94 17.75 4.52
N SER A 181 14.00 17.98 5.81
CA SER A 181 14.82 19.01 6.44
C SER A 181 16.31 18.79 6.20
N THR A 182 16.79 17.55 6.30
CA THR A 182 18.18 17.19 6.05
C THR A 182 18.55 17.43 4.57
N GLN A 183 17.69 17.07 3.65
CA GLN A 183 17.91 17.31 2.22
C GLN A 183 17.95 18.81 1.90
N LEU A 184 17.10 19.62 2.52
CA LEU A 184 17.09 21.07 2.34
C LEU A 184 18.38 21.70 2.88
N GLN A 185 18.86 21.27 4.04
CA GLN A 185 20.13 21.73 4.61
C GLN A 185 21.31 21.39 3.69
N LEU A 186 21.37 20.19 3.14
CA LEU A 186 22.42 19.77 2.22
C LEU A 186 22.38 20.59 0.91
N ALA A 187 21.20 20.95 0.42
CA ALA A 187 21.05 21.79 -0.76
C ALA A 187 21.60 23.20 -0.52
N THR A 188 21.28 23.81 0.62
CA THR A 188 21.79 25.13 0.99
C THR A 188 23.31 25.16 1.19
N PHE A 189 23.92 24.08 1.65
CA PHE A 189 25.38 23.96 1.72
C PHE A 189 26.05 23.97 0.33
N LYS A 190 25.42 23.40 -0.68
CA LYS A 190 25.94 23.36 -2.05
C LYS A 190 25.90 24.74 -2.74
N GLU A 191 25.02 25.61 -2.29
CA GLU A 191 24.88 26.97 -2.86
C GLU A 191 25.78 28.03 -2.21
N GLN A 192 26.45 27.69 -1.12
CA GLN A 192 27.41 28.63 -0.50
C GLN A 192 28.69 28.71 -1.36
N PRO A 193 29.09 29.93 -1.79
CA PRO A 193 30.32 30.08 -2.54
C PRO A 193 31.51 29.66 -1.67
N VAL A 194 32.37 28.84 -2.24
CA VAL A 194 33.66 28.50 -1.60
C VAL A 194 34.45 29.81 -1.44
N THR A 195 34.54 30.26 -0.20
CA THR A 195 35.44 31.41 0.11
C THR A 195 36.84 30.92 -0.15
N GLN A 196 37.44 31.39 -1.27
CA GLN A 196 38.86 31.19 -1.51
C GLN A 196 39.62 31.92 -0.40
N VAL A 197 40.30 31.13 0.42
CA VAL A 197 41.31 31.65 1.35
C VAL A 197 42.46 32.10 0.46
N ALA A 198 42.62 33.42 0.29
CA ALA A 198 43.79 33.97 -0.36
C ALA A 198 45.02 33.71 0.52
N GLU A 199 46.04 33.10 -0.03
CA GLU A 199 47.39 32.98 0.52
C GLU A 199 48.05 34.34 0.67
#